data_0e0acd21fcb2547675906633ce02fff0
#
_entry.id   0e0acd21fcb2547675906633ce02fff0
#
_cell.length_a   1.000
_cell.length_b   1.000
_cell.length_c   1.000
_cell.angle_alpha   90.00
_cell.angle_beta   90.00
_cell.angle_gamma   90.00
#
_symmetry.space_group_name_H-M   'P 1'
#
loop_
_entity.id
_entity.type
_entity.pdbx_description
1 polymer ?
#
loop_
_entity_poly.entity_id
_entity_poly.type
_entity_poly.pdbx_seq_one_letter_code
_entity_poly.pdbx_strand_id
1 'polypeptide(L)'
;MKTKLTPIVLLFSVVVMPAHAISAHYRAQLERSGCTQISATDGSCDISKTKAENAVQGDRTTAVHDPLREASLTSNTVSATVSNGFFNATVNGKKASVKRLNAHFYEIHGDGVVISLSLDENGITDASWNKTKGRDRGILQVMQK
;
A
#
# COMPACT_ATOMS: atom_id res chain seq x y z
N MET A 1 -55.99 -35.39 39.08
CA MET A 1 -55.67 -34.13 38.33
C MET A 1 -54.54 -34.40 37.42
N LYS A 2 -54.76 -34.45 36.07
CA LYS A 2 -53.73 -34.77 35.06
C LYS A 2 -53.37 -33.44 34.35
N THR A 3 -52.24 -32.89 34.68
CA THR A 3 -51.68 -31.67 34.01
C THR A 3 -51.04 -32.09 32.70
N LYS A 4 -51.63 -31.61 31.59
CA LYS A 4 -51.06 -31.76 30.24
C LYS A 4 -50.03 -30.65 30.03
N LEU A 5 -48.73 -31.02 29.93
CA LEU A 5 -47.67 -30.11 29.45
C LEU A 5 -47.73 -30.04 27.92
N THR A 6 -47.98 -28.84 27.41
CA THR A 6 -47.91 -28.54 25.99
C THR A 6 -46.49 -28.07 25.66
N PRO A 7 -45.76 -28.70 24.72
CA PRO A 7 -44.45 -28.23 24.33
C PRO A 7 -44.60 -26.99 23.42
N ILE A 8 -44.04 -25.86 23.85
CA ILE A 8 -43.90 -24.68 23.04
C ILE A 8 -42.71 -24.91 22.11
N VAL A 9 -42.97 -25.09 20.82
CA VAL A 9 -41.94 -25.10 19.77
C VAL A 9 -41.61 -23.69 19.43
N LEU A 10 -40.43 -23.23 19.86
CA LEU A 10 -39.88 -21.93 19.46
C LEU A 10 -39.27 -22.08 18.06
N LEU A 11 -39.99 -21.57 17.05
CA LEU A 11 -39.46 -21.42 15.69
C LEU A 11 -38.43 -20.25 15.67
N PHE A 12 -37.12 -20.59 15.66
CA PHE A 12 -36.07 -19.66 15.36
C PHE A 12 -36.07 -19.35 13.86
N SER A 13 -36.62 -18.23 13.48
CA SER A 13 -36.49 -17.69 12.12
C SER A 13 -35.06 -17.19 11.90
N VAL A 14 -34.24 -17.99 11.23
CA VAL A 14 -32.90 -17.56 10.76
C VAL A 14 -33.10 -16.57 9.62
N VAL A 15 -32.89 -15.28 9.90
CA VAL A 15 -32.83 -14.25 8.86
C VAL A 15 -31.54 -14.43 8.12
N VAL A 16 -31.56 -15.10 6.98
CA VAL A 16 -30.44 -15.20 6.04
C VAL A 16 -30.34 -13.84 5.35
N MET A 17 -29.40 -12.98 5.82
CA MET A 17 -29.05 -11.77 5.09
C MET A 17 -28.41 -12.18 3.75
N PRO A 18 -28.91 -11.69 2.60
CA PRO A 18 -28.24 -11.92 1.33
C PRO A 18 -26.85 -11.28 1.41
N ALA A 19 -25.81 -12.11 1.39
CA ALA A 19 -24.47 -11.62 1.11
C ALA A 19 -24.54 -10.94 -0.25
N HIS A 20 -24.18 -9.65 -0.33
CA HIS A 20 -24.10 -8.92 -1.61
C HIS A 20 -22.98 -9.57 -2.44
N ALA A 21 -23.31 -10.64 -3.12
CA ALA A 21 -22.44 -11.26 -4.11
C ALA A 21 -22.25 -10.27 -5.25
N ILE A 22 -21.01 -9.96 -5.56
CA ILE A 22 -20.64 -9.16 -6.74
C ILE A 22 -21.37 -9.72 -7.96
N SER A 23 -21.97 -8.86 -8.78
CA SER A 23 -22.70 -9.31 -9.96
C SER A 23 -21.79 -10.14 -10.87
N ALA A 24 -22.35 -11.16 -11.52
CA ALA A 24 -21.58 -12.00 -12.46
C ALA A 24 -20.95 -11.17 -13.59
N HIS A 25 -21.64 -10.12 -14.02
CA HIS A 25 -21.15 -9.18 -15.02
C HIS A 25 -19.89 -8.42 -14.56
N TYR A 26 -19.92 -7.88 -13.33
CA TYR A 26 -18.78 -7.16 -12.77
C TYR A 26 -17.58 -8.08 -12.53
N ARG A 27 -17.82 -9.31 -12.11
CA ARG A 27 -16.76 -10.33 -11.97
C ARG A 27 -16.09 -10.62 -13.32
N ALA A 28 -16.89 -10.82 -14.38
CA ALA A 28 -16.37 -11.05 -15.72
C ALA A 28 -15.56 -9.84 -16.25
N GLN A 29 -15.95 -8.61 -15.88
CA GLN A 29 -15.17 -7.41 -16.21
C GLN A 29 -13.81 -7.40 -15.48
N LEU A 30 -13.77 -7.73 -14.19
CA LEU A 30 -12.52 -7.83 -13.43
C LEU A 30 -11.58 -8.91 -14.01
N GLU A 31 -12.11 -10.08 -14.35
CA GLU A 31 -11.33 -11.17 -14.97
C GLU A 31 -10.75 -10.74 -16.33
N ARG A 32 -11.56 -10.12 -17.19
CA ARG A 32 -11.13 -9.65 -18.51
C ARG A 32 -10.09 -8.53 -18.41
N SER A 33 -10.26 -7.61 -17.49
CA SER A 33 -9.39 -6.46 -17.30
C SER A 33 -8.11 -6.78 -16.50
N GLY A 34 -8.11 -7.90 -15.77
CA GLY A 34 -7.06 -8.25 -14.82
C GLY A 34 -7.05 -7.37 -13.56
N CYS A 35 -8.11 -6.59 -13.35
CA CYS A 35 -8.27 -5.73 -12.18
C CYS A 35 -8.76 -6.53 -10.98
N THR A 36 -8.43 -6.02 -9.78
CA THR A 36 -9.08 -6.40 -8.53
C THR A 36 -10.19 -5.40 -8.21
N GLN A 37 -11.08 -5.74 -7.29
CA GLN A 37 -12.09 -4.77 -6.81
C GLN A 37 -11.46 -3.51 -6.25
N ILE A 38 -10.35 -3.65 -5.53
CA ILE A 38 -9.62 -2.54 -4.94
C ILE A 38 -9.06 -1.66 -6.03
N SER A 39 -8.32 -2.23 -7.00
CA SER A 39 -7.69 -1.46 -8.08
C SER A 39 -8.70 -0.84 -9.06
N ALA A 40 -9.89 -1.40 -9.17
CA ALA A 40 -10.99 -0.81 -9.94
C ALA A 40 -11.65 0.37 -9.19
N THR A 41 -11.66 0.31 -7.84
CA THR A 41 -12.28 1.35 -7.00
C THR A 41 -11.35 2.55 -6.79
N ASP A 42 -10.06 2.32 -6.63
CA ASP A 42 -9.05 3.37 -6.44
C ASP A 42 -8.55 3.99 -7.77
N GLY A 43 -9.06 3.50 -8.91
CA GLY A 43 -8.74 4.02 -10.24
C GLY A 43 -7.37 3.59 -10.78
N SER A 44 -6.65 2.72 -10.09
CA SER A 44 -5.34 2.20 -10.54
C SER A 44 -5.46 1.18 -11.68
N CYS A 45 -6.66 0.68 -11.94
CA CYS A 45 -6.95 -0.26 -13.02
C CYS A 45 -8.32 0.03 -13.64
N ASP A 46 -8.39 0.05 -14.96
CA ASP A 46 -9.62 0.36 -15.72
C ASP A 46 -10.33 -0.92 -16.14
N ILE A 47 -11.50 -1.19 -15.55
CA ILE A 47 -12.30 -2.40 -15.83
C ILE A 47 -12.89 -2.43 -17.25
N SER A 48 -12.92 -1.29 -17.95
CA SER A 48 -13.40 -1.22 -19.34
C SER A 48 -12.35 -1.70 -20.35
N LYS A 49 -11.08 -1.76 -19.93
CA LYS A 49 -9.93 -2.19 -20.73
C LYS A 49 -9.64 -3.68 -20.57
N THR A 50 -8.85 -4.21 -21.48
CA THR A 50 -8.34 -5.57 -21.39
C THR A 50 -7.12 -5.64 -20.45
N LYS A 51 -6.77 -6.85 -20.00
CA LYS A 51 -5.57 -7.08 -19.20
C LYS A 51 -4.29 -6.60 -19.89
N ALA A 52 -4.19 -6.76 -21.20
CA ALA A 52 -3.04 -6.28 -21.97
C ALA A 52 -2.96 -4.74 -21.99
N GLU A 53 -4.09 -4.06 -22.17
CA GLU A 53 -4.14 -2.60 -22.14
C GLU A 53 -3.85 -2.03 -20.75
N ASN A 54 -4.35 -2.67 -19.69
CA ASN A 54 -4.04 -2.29 -18.32
C ASN A 54 -2.57 -2.57 -17.96
N ALA A 55 -1.97 -3.65 -18.47
CA ALA A 55 -0.54 -3.93 -18.27
C ALA A 55 0.34 -2.86 -18.93
N VAL A 56 -0.02 -2.40 -20.13
CA VAL A 56 0.68 -1.29 -20.81
C VAL A 56 0.47 0.03 -20.05
N GLN A 57 -0.66 0.21 -19.38
CA GLN A 57 -0.95 1.38 -18.58
C GLN A 57 -0.25 1.31 -17.21
N GLY A 58 -0.09 0.12 -16.64
CA GLY A 58 0.73 -0.13 -15.43
C GLY A 58 2.23 0.11 -15.69
N ASP A 59 2.70 -0.15 -16.90
CA ASP A 59 4.07 0.19 -17.33
C ASP A 59 4.19 1.69 -17.71
N ARG A 60 3.06 2.35 -17.98
CA ARG A 60 2.87 3.80 -18.10
C ARG A 60 2.42 4.46 -16.81
N THR A 61 2.58 3.89 -15.66
CA THR A 61 2.93 4.67 -14.50
C THR A 61 4.29 5.29 -14.80
N THR A 62 4.28 6.14 -15.83
CA THR A 62 5.17 7.28 -15.91
C THR A 62 5.24 7.74 -14.48
N ALA A 63 6.35 7.52 -13.91
CA ALA A 63 6.78 8.07 -12.67
C ALA A 63 5.98 9.35 -12.42
N VAL A 64 4.90 9.23 -11.68
CA VAL A 64 4.14 10.40 -11.31
C VAL A 64 5.13 11.15 -10.45
N HIS A 65 5.65 12.24 -11.04
CA HIS A 65 6.47 13.16 -10.30
C HIS A 65 5.58 13.69 -9.17
N ASP A 66 5.69 13.06 -8.03
CA ASP A 66 5.05 13.49 -6.81
C ASP A 66 6.11 14.19 -5.95
N PRO A 67 6.17 15.52 -5.99
CA PRO A 67 7.17 16.26 -5.25
C PRO A 67 7.11 16.01 -3.74
N LEU A 68 5.95 15.61 -3.21
CA LEU A 68 5.79 15.25 -1.80
C LEU A 68 6.48 13.93 -1.44
N ARG A 69 6.85 13.14 -2.45
CA ARG A 69 7.55 11.87 -2.31
C ARG A 69 8.95 11.89 -2.89
N GLU A 70 9.51 13.07 -3.07
CA GLU A 70 10.88 13.27 -3.47
C GLU A 70 11.62 14.05 -2.39
N ALA A 71 12.70 13.50 -1.89
CA ALA A 71 13.48 14.12 -0.84
C ALA A 71 14.93 13.66 -0.85
N SER A 72 15.78 14.53 -0.33
CA SER A 72 17.11 14.19 0.15
C SER A 72 17.08 14.04 1.66
N LEU A 73 17.61 12.94 2.15
CA LEU A 73 17.64 12.57 3.56
C LEU A 73 19.09 12.53 4.01
N THR A 74 19.44 13.30 5.01
CA THR A 74 20.84 13.43 5.43
C THR A 74 21.02 13.36 6.93
N SER A 75 22.11 12.72 7.34
CA SER A 75 22.67 12.77 8.69
C SER A 75 24.20 12.83 8.59
N ASN A 76 24.89 12.85 9.71
CA ASN A 76 26.35 12.85 9.73
C ASN A 76 26.98 11.58 9.14
N THR A 77 26.25 10.47 9.10
CA THR A 77 26.77 9.13 8.74
C THR A 77 26.02 8.46 7.61
N VAL A 78 24.79 8.86 7.34
CA VAL A 78 23.93 8.25 6.33
C VAL A 78 23.32 9.34 5.46
N SER A 79 23.40 9.17 4.15
CA SER A 79 22.68 9.96 3.17
C SER A 79 21.79 9.07 2.32
N ALA A 80 20.61 9.54 1.98
CA ALA A 80 19.72 8.83 1.08
C ALA A 80 18.97 9.81 0.19
N THR A 81 18.53 9.34 -0.96
CA THR A 81 17.62 10.07 -1.84
C THR A 81 16.45 9.19 -2.18
N VAL A 82 15.29 9.80 -2.27
CA VAL A 82 14.10 9.18 -2.84
C VAL A 82 13.61 10.06 -3.98
N SER A 83 13.21 9.43 -5.05
CA SER A 83 12.71 10.11 -6.24
C SER A 83 11.68 9.24 -6.95
N ASN A 84 10.96 9.87 -7.86
CA ASN A 84 10.01 9.19 -8.69
C ASN A 84 8.89 8.50 -7.89
N GLY A 85 8.30 9.23 -6.91
CA GLY A 85 7.23 8.70 -6.08
C GLY A 85 7.63 7.46 -5.26
N PHE A 86 8.88 7.38 -4.77
CA PHE A 86 9.49 6.23 -4.09
C PHE A 86 9.86 5.03 -4.98
N PHE A 87 9.79 5.14 -6.29
CA PHE A 87 10.26 4.05 -7.16
C PHE A 87 11.78 3.95 -7.21
N ASN A 88 12.48 5.07 -7.01
CA ASN A 88 13.93 5.10 -6.97
C ASN A 88 14.41 5.58 -5.61
N ALA A 89 15.34 4.84 -5.03
CA ALA A 89 16.01 5.24 -3.81
C ALA A 89 17.50 4.91 -3.87
N THR A 90 18.30 5.73 -3.20
CA THR A 90 19.71 5.45 -2.96
C THR A 90 20.02 5.61 -1.46
N VAL A 91 21.00 4.85 -0.97
CA VAL A 91 21.60 5.02 0.36
C VAL A 91 23.10 5.11 0.18
N ASN A 92 23.71 6.16 0.66
CA ASN A 92 25.14 6.46 0.49
C ASN A 92 25.60 6.38 -1.00
N GLY A 93 24.75 6.85 -1.91
CA GLY A 93 24.99 6.83 -3.36
C GLY A 93 24.78 5.48 -4.04
N LYS A 94 24.46 4.41 -3.31
CA LYS A 94 24.17 3.08 -3.87
C LYS A 94 22.68 2.85 -4.02
N LYS A 95 22.28 2.14 -5.06
CA LYS A 95 20.87 1.79 -5.29
C LYS A 95 20.31 1.03 -4.09
N ALA A 96 19.12 1.43 -3.66
CA ALA A 96 18.41 0.86 -2.54
C ALA A 96 17.03 0.37 -2.98
N SER A 97 16.45 -0.56 -2.22
CA SER A 97 15.10 -1.04 -2.42
C SER A 97 14.13 -0.29 -1.52
N VAL A 98 12.93 0.00 -2.02
CA VAL A 98 11.86 0.61 -1.25
C VAL A 98 10.79 -0.43 -0.98
N LYS A 99 10.37 -0.51 0.28
CA LYS A 99 9.27 -1.34 0.74
C LYS A 99 8.17 -0.45 1.30
N ARG A 100 7.00 -0.52 0.72
CA ARG A 100 5.80 0.12 1.27
C ARG A 100 5.19 -0.77 2.35
N LEU A 101 5.04 -0.27 3.55
CA LEU A 101 4.34 -0.95 4.64
C LEU A 101 2.85 -0.61 4.62
N ASN A 102 2.53 0.68 4.43
CA ASN A 102 1.17 1.18 4.22
C ASN A 102 1.20 2.55 3.52
N ALA A 103 0.10 3.28 3.49
CA ALA A 103 0.00 4.58 2.83
C ALA A 103 0.92 5.65 3.44
N HIS A 104 1.26 5.53 4.73
CA HIS A 104 1.99 6.52 5.51
C HIS A 104 3.39 6.06 5.93
N PHE A 105 3.75 4.79 5.72
CA PHE A 105 5.03 4.23 6.17
C PHE A 105 5.74 3.47 5.07
N TYR A 106 7.02 3.80 4.89
CA TYR A 106 7.93 3.18 3.93
C TYR A 106 9.25 2.83 4.58
N GLU A 107 9.90 1.81 4.07
CA GLU A 107 11.27 1.44 4.43
C GLU A 107 12.16 1.47 3.19
N ILE A 108 13.37 2.01 3.33
CA ILE A 108 14.41 1.96 2.32
C ILE A 108 15.53 1.05 2.84
N HIS A 109 15.85 0.03 2.07
CA HIS A 109 16.87 -0.94 2.42
C HIS A 109 18.06 -0.82 1.47
N GLY A 110 19.22 -0.45 1.96
CA GLY A 110 20.44 -0.31 1.14
C GLY A 110 21.67 -0.07 1.99
N ASP A 111 22.84 -0.45 1.46
CA ASP A 111 24.16 -0.24 2.07
C ASP A 111 24.26 -0.64 3.55
N GLY A 112 23.59 -1.75 3.93
CA GLY A 112 23.58 -2.24 5.32
C GLY A 112 22.75 -1.37 6.30
N VAL A 113 21.88 -0.52 5.79
CA VAL A 113 21.03 0.39 6.54
C VAL A 113 19.58 0.16 6.16
N VAL A 114 18.69 0.31 7.13
CA VAL A 114 17.24 0.43 6.92
C VAL A 114 16.83 1.83 7.34
N ILE A 115 16.17 2.54 6.45
CA ILE A 115 15.60 3.87 6.72
C ILE A 115 14.09 3.72 6.78
N SER A 116 13.49 4.16 7.88
CA SER A 116 12.04 4.20 8.08
C SER A 116 11.55 5.62 7.84
N LEU A 117 10.52 5.75 7.00
CA LEU A 117 9.91 7.03 6.63
C LEU A 117 8.46 7.07 7.07
N SER A 118 8.07 8.17 7.68
CA SER A 118 6.68 8.52 7.94
C SER A 118 6.22 9.64 7.01
N LEU A 119 5.01 9.52 6.49
CA LEU A 119 4.42 10.50 5.58
C LEU A 119 3.03 10.93 6.06
N ASP A 120 2.70 12.16 5.76
CA ASP A 120 1.34 12.67 5.84
C ASP A 120 0.92 13.29 4.48
N GLU A 121 -0.15 14.06 4.47
CA GLU A 121 -0.64 14.76 3.29
C GLU A 121 0.32 15.84 2.76
N ASN A 122 1.25 16.31 3.59
CA ASN A 122 2.23 17.34 3.24
C ASN A 122 3.59 16.74 2.81
N GLY A 123 3.74 15.41 2.84
CA GLY A 123 4.94 14.71 2.40
C GLY A 123 5.64 13.91 3.52
N ILE A 124 6.97 13.83 3.46
CA ILE A 124 7.76 13.10 4.45
C ILE A 124 7.90 13.92 5.73
N THR A 125 7.32 13.44 6.82
CA THR A 125 7.32 14.13 8.12
C THR A 125 8.46 13.70 9.03
N ASP A 126 8.89 12.45 8.91
CA ASP A 126 9.98 11.91 9.73
C ASP A 126 10.79 10.84 8.98
N ALA A 127 12.08 10.80 9.27
CA ALA A 127 13.00 9.83 8.71
C ALA A 127 14.01 9.38 9.77
N SER A 128 14.06 8.10 10.01
CA SER A 128 15.03 7.48 10.93
C SER A 128 15.79 6.35 10.25
N TRP A 129 16.98 6.04 10.72
CA TRP A 129 17.79 4.96 10.16
C TRP A 129 18.35 4.06 11.24
N ASN A 130 18.52 2.78 10.90
CA ASN A 130 19.18 1.77 11.72
C ASN A 130 20.14 0.97 10.84
N LYS A 131 21.29 0.57 11.37
CA LYS A 131 22.10 -0.46 10.72
C LYS A 131 21.43 -1.82 10.82
N THR A 132 21.50 -2.61 9.75
CA THR A 132 20.98 -3.99 9.72
C THR A 132 21.80 -4.91 10.64
N LYS A 133 23.07 -4.58 10.86
CA LYS A 133 23.96 -5.27 11.80
C LYS A 133 24.59 -4.23 12.72
N GLY A 134 24.38 -4.38 14.02
CA GLY A 134 24.87 -3.44 15.03
C GLY A 134 23.75 -2.69 15.75
N ARG A 135 24.10 -1.66 16.51
CA ARG A 135 23.16 -0.86 17.30
C ARG A 135 23.11 0.61 16.86
N ASP A 136 23.82 0.94 15.79
CA ASP A 136 23.87 2.33 15.30
C ASP A 136 22.54 2.71 14.67
N ARG A 137 22.04 3.84 15.07
CA ARG A 137 20.76 4.41 14.63
C ARG A 137 20.80 5.93 14.76
N GLY A 138 19.90 6.58 14.06
CA GLY A 138 19.79 8.03 14.12
C GLY A 138 18.60 8.56 13.35
N ILE A 139 18.46 9.87 13.35
CA ILE A 139 17.43 10.60 12.61
C ILE A 139 18.10 11.22 11.38
N LEU A 140 17.34 11.30 10.29
CA LEU A 140 17.71 11.96 9.05
C LEU A 140 16.95 13.28 8.95
N GLN A 141 17.64 14.32 8.56
CA GLN A 141 16.99 15.57 8.15
C GLN A 141 16.37 15.37 6.77
N VAL A 142 15.13 15.79 6.63
CA VAL A 142 14.36 15.68 5.40
C VAL A 142 14.41 17.01 4.67
N MET A 143 14.93 17.03 3.45
CA MET A 143 14.88 18.15 2.53
C MET A 143 14.00 17.72 1.35
N GLN A 144 12.77 18.18 1.33
CA GLN A 144 11.86 17.99 0.22
C GLN A 144 12.30 18.91 -0.94
N LYS A 145 12.11 18.41 -2.17
CA LYS A 145 12.43 19.17 -3.38
C LYS A 145 11.25 20.00 -3.86
#